data_a95eed7f6bb9ea4973ff00308c510a49
#
_entry.id   a95eed7f6bb9ea4973ff00308c510a49
#
_cell.length_a   1.000
_cell.length_b   1.000
_cell.length_c   1.000
_cell.angle_alpha   90.00
_cell.angle_beta   90.00
_cell.angle_gamma   90.00
#
_symmetry.space_group_name_H-M   'P 1'
#
loop_
_entity.id
_entity.type
_entity.pdbx_description
1 polymer ?
#
loop_
_entity_poly.entity_id
_entity_poly.type
_entity_poly.pdbx_seq_one_letter_code
_entity_poly.pdbx_strand_id
1 'polypeptide(L)'
;MEEKRELTGWKRALAALGKTVAVLVVYGGILFVFILFGMMGAFPLYVTYGLGALGGVLLVAVILQISGYCGPRFKKGMWICVLLVAVAACGYIGAGVHKDSLASIEDAEREKMLWKYEPFSEDMMEVMPPRRSMELQLTKAQAWGLELDGATALYPVYAGFVQAVYPEGEYRRYDSTNEDGLGDVTCTGTNDAYERLMKGETDIIFVAGPSDAQLARAAELGVELHMTPIGREAFVFFVNEANPVEAITVEQIQGIYSGEIRKWSEVGGRRQSIRAFQRAEDSGSQTALQRLMGDIPIMEPEEEDRIAGMGGIIRQVASYRNYKNALGFSFRFYCTEMVENGDVKLLALNGVLPTKETIRDGSYPISNSFYAVTAAPAGEPAPQETDETIRTFVAWILSDEGQQIVEESGYVSIN
;
A
#
# COMPACT_ATOMS: atom_id res chain seq x y z
N MET A 1 -49.12 7.41 -62.83
CA MET A 1 -48.96 7.94 -61.44
C MET A 1 -48.18 7.00 -60.52
N GLU A 2 -48.15 5.71 -60.77
CA GLU A 2 -47.33 4.70 -60.01
C GLU A 2 -45.82 4.89 -60.20
N GLU A 3 -45.37 5.09 -61.42
CA GLU A 3 -43.95 5.20 -61.75
C GLU A 3 -43.23 6.42 -61.05
N LYS A 4 -43.95 7.52 -60.86
CA LYS A 4 -43.46 8.66 -60.10
C LYS A 4 -43.38 8.43 -58.58
N ARG A 5 -44.19 7.49 -58.03
CA ARG A 5 -44.18 7.12 -56.62
C ARG A 5 -43.01 6.18 -56.31
N GLU A 6 -42.70 5.24 -57.18
CA GLU A 6 -41.54 4.34 -57.04
C GLU A 6 -40.21 5.08 -57.12
N LEU A 7 -40.04 5.96 -58.09
CA LEU A 7 -38.84 6.82 -58.20
C LEU A 7 -38.61 7.74 -56.98
N THR A 8 -39.69 8.20 -56.35
CA THR A 8 -39.56 8.99 -55.10
C THR A 8 -39.23 8.10 -53.91
N GLY A 9 -39.69 6.87 -53.83
CA GLY A 9 -39.36 5.89 -52.80
C GLY A 9 -37.88 5.49 -52.86
N TRP A 10 -37.37 5.23 -54.06
CA TRP A 10 -36.00 4.82 -54.32
C TRP A 10 -34.98 5.95 -53.99
N LYS A 11 -35.28 7.20 -54.35
CA LYS A 11 -34.46 8.36 -54.02
C LYS A 11 -34.40 8.60 -52.50
N ARG A 12 -35.49 8.35 -51.78
CA ARG A 12 -35.53 8.43 -50.32
C ARG A 12 -34.69 7.30 -49.68
N ALA A 13 -34.78 6.08 -50.17
CA ALA A 13 -33.97 4.97 -49.70
C ALA A 13 -32.47 5.18 -49.95
N LEU A 14 -32.07 5.67 -51.12
CA LEU A 14 -30.69 6.01 -51.44
C LEU A 14 -30.17 7.15 -50.55
N ALA A 15 -30.96 8.17 -50.27
CA ALA A 15 -30.57 9.27 -49.41
C ALA A 15 -30.43 8.79 -47.96
N ALA A 16 -31.29 7.91 -47.47
CA ALA A 16 -31.20 7.29 -46.16
C ALA A 16 -29.94 6.39 -46.05
N LEU A 17 -29.68 5.58 -47.09
CA LEU A 17 -28.47 4.75 -47.14
C LEU A 17 -27.18 5.62 -47.10
N GLY A 18 -27.13 6.67 -47.93
CA GLY A 18 -25.99 7.59 -47.94
C GLY A 18 -25.75 8.26 -46.58
N LYS A 19 -26.82 8.69 -45.88
CA LYS A 19 -26.69 9.26 -44.53
C LYS A 19 -26.21 8.20 -43.51
N THR A 20 -26.71 6.97 -43.61
CA THR A 20 -26.30 5.89 -42.70
C THR A 20 -24.82 5.54 -42.90
N VAL A 21 -24.35 5.45 -44.16
CA VAL A 21 -22.93 5.21 -44.47
C VAL A 21 -22.06 6.37 -43.93
N ALA A 22 -22.48 7.61 -44.14
CA ALA A 22 -21.73 8.76 -43.60
C ALA A 22 -21.63 8.72 -42.06
N VAL A 23 -22.71 8.38 -41.36
CA VAL A 23 -22.70 8.23 -39.90
C VAL A 23 -21.76 7.11 -39.45
N LEU A 24 -21.80 5.96 -40.15
CA LEU A 24 -20.90 4.84 -39.83
C LEU A 24 -19.42 5.19 -40.04
N VAL A 25 -19.09 5.90 -41.10
CA VAL A 25 -17.70 6.34 -41.36
C VAL A 25 -17.21 7.32 -40.30
N VAL A 26 -18.02 8.30 -39.95
CA VAL A 26 -17.65 9.29 -38.91
C VAL A 26 -17.52 8.60 -37.55
N TYR A 27 -18.47 7.77 -37.18
CA TYR A 27 -18.42 7.03 -35.91
C TYR A 27 -17.24 6.06 -35.85
N GLY A 28 -16.99 5.33 -36.95
CA GLY A 28 -15.85 4.41 -37.05
C GLY A 28 -14.51 5.14 -36.88
N GLY A 29 -14.38 6.36 -37.46
CA GLY A 29 -13.22 7.20 -37.28
C GLY A 29 -13.04 7.67 -35.82
N ILE A 30 -14.11 8.13 -35.19
CA ILE A 30 -14.10 8.53 -33.77
C ILE A 30 -13.74 7.34 -32.86
N LEU A 31 -14.36 6.19 -33.10
CA LEU A 31 -14.09 4.97 -32.33
C LEU A 31 -12.66 4.50 -32.51
N PHE A 32 -12.12 4.55 -33.73
CA PHE A 32 -10.74 4.18 -34.00
C PHE A 32 -9.75 5.07 -33.25
N VAL A 33 -9.94 6.40 -33.29
CA VAL A 33 -9.12 7.35 -32.53
C VAL A 33 -9.24 7.09 -31.03
N PHE A 34 -10.45 6.85 -30.53
CA PHE A 34 -10.69 6.57 -29.11
C PHE A 34 -10.02 5.27 -28.63
N ILE A 35 -10.08 4.20 -29.44
CA ILE A 35 -9.38 2.93 -29.14
C ILE A 35 -7.87 3.15 -29.17
N LEU A 36 -7.35 3.91 -30.16
CA LEU A 36 -5.92 4.21 -30.26
C LEU A 36 -5.42 4.94 -28.98
N PHE A 37 -6.14 5.94 -28.52
CA PHE A 37 -5.81 6.65 -27.28
C PHE A 37 -5.93 5.74 -26.04
N GLY A 38 -6.92 4.85 -25.99
CA GLY A 38 -7.05 3.85 -24.93
C GLY A 38 -5.89 2.85 -24.90
N MET A 39 -5.44 2.39 -26.08
CA MET A 39 -4.25 1.52 -26.21
C MET A 39 -2.93 2.22 -25.82
N MET A 40 -2.86 3.53 -26.00
CA MET A 40 -1.73 4.35 -25.56
C MET A 40 -1.76 4.70 -24.07
N GLY A 41 -2.72 4.14 -23.29
CA GLY A 41 -2.85 4.39 -21.86
C GLY A 41 -3.40 5.78 -21.49
N ALA A 42 -3.93 6.53 -22.46
CA ALA A 42 -4.45 7.88 -22.23
C ALA A 42 -5.74 7.89 -21.36
N PHE A 43 -6.45 6.77 -21.30
CA PHE A 43 -7.67 6.61 -20.51
C PHE A 43 -7.73 5.25 -19.83
N PRO A 44 -8.22 5.17 -18.57
CA PRO A 44 -8.49 3.91 -17.90
C PRO A 44 -9.50 3.04 -18.67
N LEU A 45 -9.36 1.72 -18.55
CA LEU A 45 -10.21 0.74 -19.28
C LEU A 45 -11.71 0.95 -19.01
N TYR A 46 -12.12 1.28 -17.80
CA TYR A 46 -13.53 1.51 -17.47
C TYR A 46 -14.11 2.75 -18.21
N VAL A 47 -13.30 3.80 -18.44
CA VAL A 47 -13.69 4.95 -19.26
C VAL A 47 -13.89 4.50 -20.71
N THR A 48 -12.95 3.72 -21.22
CA THR A 48 -13.00 3.19 -22.58
C THR A 48 -14.24 2.32 -22.81
N TYR A 49 -14.54 1.39 -21.91
CA TYR A 49 -15.72 0.53 -22.01
C TYR A 49 -17.03 1.29 -21.78
N GLY A 50 -17.09 2.19 -20.79
CA GLY A 50 -18.29 2.98 -20.49
C GLY A 50 -18.68 3.90 -21.65
N LEU A 51 -17.75 4.64 -22.20
CA LEU A 51 -17.99 5.53 -23.35
C LEU A 51 -18.22 4.74 -24.64
N GLY A 52 -17.53 3.62 -24.84
CA GLY A 52 -17.74 2.73 -25.98
C GLY A 52 -19.15 2.13 -26.03
N ALA A 53 -19.67 1.66 -24.90
CA ALA A 53 -21.03 1.15 -24.79
C ALA A 53 -22.08 2.23 -25.08
N LEU A 54 -21.92 3.41 -24.49
CA LEU A 54 -22.80 4.55 -24.72
C LEU A 54 -22.78 4.97 -26.20
N GLY A 55 -21.59 5.08 -26.79
CA GLY A 55 -21.41 5.41 -28.20
C GLY A 55 -22.07 4.41 -29.14
N GLY A 56 -21.94 3.11 -28.87
CA GLY A 56 -22.59 2.04 -29.65
C GLY A 56 -24.12 2.16 -29.63
N VAL A 57 -24.72 2.38 -28.46
CA VAL A 57 -26.19 2.55 -28.35
C VAL A 57 -26.67 3.82 -29.03
N LEU A 58 -25.92 4.92 -28.90
CA LEU A 58 -26.21 6.17 -29.61
C LEU A 58 -26.14 5.98 -31.14
N LEU A 59 -25.14 5.28 -31.66
CA LEU A 59 -25.02 4.99 -33.07
C LEU A 59 -26.26 4.25 -33.61
N VAL A 60 -26.69 3.18 -32.93
CA VAL A 60 -27.87 2.42 -33.26
C VAL A 60 -29.13 3.31 -33.26
N ALA A 61 -29.28 4.14 -32.20
CA ALA A 61 -30.39 5.05 -32.10
C ALA A 61 -30.43 6.08 -33.26
N VAL A 62 -29.28 6.66 -33.63
CA VAL A 62 -29.20 7.58 -34.76
C VAL A 62 -29.52 6.90 -36.09
N ILE A 63 -29.03 5.68 -36.34
CA ILE A 63 -29.31 4.93 -37.55
C ILE A 63 -30.79 4.62 -37.66
N LEU A 64 -31.45 4.14 -36.58
CA LEU A 64 -32.87 3.89 -36.50
C LEU A 64 -33.72 5.14 -36.72
N GLN A 65 -33.24 6.28 -36.23
CA GLN A 65 -33.91 7.56 -36.42
C GLN A 65 -33.84 8.03 -37.89
N ILE A 66 -32.68 7.87 -38.55
CA ILE A 66 -32.47 8.25 -39.97
C ILE A 66 -33.24 7.33 -40.92
N SER A 67 -33.36 6.03 -40.59
CA SER A 67 -34.07 5.06 -41.42
C SER A 67 -35.56 5.39 -41.63
N GLY A 68 -36.16 6.17 -40.74
CA GLY A 68 -37.56 6.58 -40.86
C GLY A 68 -38.61 5.51 -40.58
N TYR A 69 -38.17 4.28 -40.28
CA TYR A 69 -39.10 3.13 -40.06
C TYR A 69 -39.76 3.15 -38.67
N CYS A 70 -39.31 3.98 -37.76
CA CYS A 70 -39.75 3.96 -36.37
C CYS A 70 -40.88 4.95 -36.09
N GLY A 71 -41.97 4.44 -35.54
CA GLY A 71 -43.10 5.26 -35.06
C GLY A 71 -42.77 6.09 -33.80
N PRO A 72 -43.62 7.07 -33.45
CA PRO A 72 -43.32 8.00 -32.36
C PRO A 72 -43.16 7.34 -30.97
N ARG A 73 -43.92 6.27 -30.70
CA ARG A 73 -43.84 5.50 -29.46
C ARG A 73 -42.49 4.76 -29.35
N PHE A 74 -42.06 4.17 -30.46
CA PHE A 74 -40.74 3.48 -30.54
C PHE A 74 -39.58 4.45 -30.33
N LYS A 75 -39.63 5.65 -30.95
CA LYS A 75 -38.62 6.69 -30.77
C LYS A 75 -38.51 7.12 -29.30
N LYS A 76 -39.67 7.29 -28.59
CA LYS A 76 -39.66 7.61 -27.18
C LYS A 76 -39.01 6.53 -26.32
N GLY A 77 -39.35 5.24 -26.55
CA GLY A 77 -38.73 4.11 -25.86
C GLY A 77 -37.24 4.00 -26.13
N MET A 78 -36.81 4.20 -27.37
CA MET A 78 -35.40 4.21 -27.77
C MET A 78 -34.59 5.26 -27.00
N TRP A 79 -35.08 6.50 -26.91
CA TRP A 79 -34.38 7.55 -26.16
C TRP A 79 -34.37 7.30 -24.65
N ILE A 80 -35.38 6.63 -24.11
CA ILE A 80 -35.38 6.18 -22.72
C ILE A 80 -34.26 5.13 -22.52
N CYS A 81 -34.11 4.16 -23.44
CA CYS A 81 -33.00 3.20 -23.37
C CYS A 81 -31.63 3.88 -23.45
N VAL A 82 -31.45 4.86 -24.35
CA VAL A 82 -30.20 5.63 -24.44
C VAL A 82 -29.91 6.35 -23.11
N LEU A 83 -30.91 6.95 -22.49
CA LEU A 83 -30.76 7.61 -21.20
C LEU A 83 -30.38 6.63 -20.09
N LEU A 84 -30.99 5.44 -20.04
CA LEU A 84 -30.67 4.41 -19.06
C LEU A 84 -29.23 3.90 -19.23
N VAL A 85 -28.79 3.70 -20.47
CA VAL A 85 -27.38 3.31 -20.75
C VAL A 85 -26.42 4.44 -20.38
N ALA A 86 -26.77 5.69 -20.63
CA ALA A 86 -25.96 6.82 -20.22
C ALA A 86 -25.80 6.92 -18.69
N VAL A 87 -26.90 6.72 -17.95
CA VAL A 87 -26.85 6.68 -16.48
C VAL A 87 -25.99 5.53 -15.98
N ALA A 88 -26.14 4.33 -16.57
CA ALA A 88 -25.35 3.16 -16.23
C ALA A 88 -23.85 3.37 -16.54
N ALA A 89 -23.53 3.94 -17.71
CA ALA A 89 -22.15 4.25 -18.10
C ALA A 89 -21.52 5.30 -17.16
N CYS A 90 -22.26 6.34 -16.81
CA CYS A 90 -21.79 7.32 -15.81
C CYS A 90 -21.56 6.69 -14.44
N GLY A 91 -22.45 5.81 -14.00
CA GLY A 91 -22.29 5.04 -12.75
C GLY A 91 -21.05 4.14 -12.79
N TYR A 92 -20.86 3.42 -13.89
CA TYR A 92 -19.69 2.55 -14.08
C TYR A 92 -18.37 3.33 -14.11
N ILE A 93 -18.32 4.43 -14.88
CA ILE A 93 -17.14 5.31 -14.93
C ILE A 93 -16.91 5.96 -13.55
N GLY A 94 -17.98 6.44 -12.89
CA GLY A 94 -17.86 7.01 -11.56
C GLY A 94 -17.34 6.04 -10.52
N ALA A 95 -17.77 4.76 -10.58
CA ALA A 95 -17.24 3.70 -9.73
C ALA A 95 -15.77 3.40 -10.03
N GLY A 96 -15.38 3.39 -11.31
CA GLY A 96 -13.99 3.23 -11.73
C GLY A 96 -13.09 4.38 -11.26
N VAL A 97 -13.51 5.62 -11.48
CA VAL A 97 -12.78 6.82 -10.99
C VAL A 97 -12.67 6.80 -9.47
N HIS A 98 -13.74 6.40 -8.77
CA HIS A 98 -13.70 6.25 -7.32
C HIS A 98 -12.70 5.15 -6.90
N LYS A 99 -12.72 4.00 -7.57
CA LYS A 99 -11.75 2.92 -7.33
C LYS A 99 -10.31 3.38 -7.56
N ASP A 100 -10.02 4.05 -8.67
CA ASP A 100 -8.67 4.56 -8.97
C ASP A 100 -8.23 5.67 -7.99
N SER A 101 -9.14 6.53 -7.57
CA SER A 101 -8.83 7.54 -6.55
C SER A 101 -8.49 6.94 -5.18
N LEU A 102 -8.93 5.71 -4.92
CA LEU A 102 -8.61 4.96 -3.71
C LEU A 102 -7.33 4.12 -3.86
N ALA A 103 -7.02 3.64 -5.07
CA ALA A 103 -5.95 2.66 -5.32
C ALA A 103 -4.60 3.28 -5.71
N SER A 104 -4.57 4.48 -6.29
CA SER A 104 -3.40 4.99 -7.04
C SER A 104 -2.42 5.86 -6.24
N ILE A 105 -2.50 5.88 -4.92
CA ILE A 105 -1.70 6.81 -4.12
C ILE A 105 -0.46 6.12 -3.49
N GLU A 106 -0.25 4.84 -3.76
CA GLU A 106 0.65 4.00 -2.97
C GLU A 106 2.14 4.30 -3.14
N ASP A 107 2.65 4.46 -4.35
CA ASP A 107 4.09 4.57 -4.53
C ASP A 107 4.61 6.00 -4.41
N ALA A 108 3.98 6.97 -5.05
CA ALA A 108 4.46 8.35 -5.05
C ALA A 108 4.42 9.04 -3.67
N GLU A 109 3.49 8.65 -2.78
CA GLU A 109 3.43 9.22 -1.42
C GLU A 109 4.25 8.43 -0.41
N ARG A 110 4.40 7.12 -0.59
CA ARG A 110 5.42 6.34 0.12
C ARG A 110 6.80 6.93 -0.15
N GLU A 111 7.10 7.27 -1.39
CA GLU A 111 8.33 7.96 -1.77
C GLU A 111 8.48 9.30 -1.05
N LYS A 112 7.47 10.16 -1.09
CA LYS A 112 7.52 11.48 -0.44
C LYS A 112 7.71 11.39 1.08
N MET A 113 7.08 10.41 1.74
CA MET A 113 7.24 10.23 3.18
C MET A 113 8.65 9.77 3.54
N LEU A 114 9.27 8.92 2.72
CA LEU A 114 10.60 8.39 2.99
C LEU A 114 11.71 9.39 2.68
N TRP A 115 11.52 10.31 1.74
CA TRP A 115 12.51 11.36 1.46
C TRP A 115 12.83 12.23 2.67
N LYS A 116 11.87 12.45 3.55
CA LYS A 116 12.10 13.20 4.80
C LYS A 116 13.12 12.54 5.72
N TYR A 117 13.43 11.27 5.50
CA TYR A 117 14.33 10.48 6.33
C TYR A 117 15.61 10.04 5.59
N GLU A 118 15.87 10.53 4.37
CA GLU A 118 17.13 10.22 3.68
C GLU A 118 18.32 10.83 4.46
N PRO A 119 19.32 10.00 4.85
CA PRO A 119 20.43 10.47 5.66
C PRO A 119 21.15 11.66 5.04
N PHE A 120 21.49 12.64 5.85
CA PHE A 120 22.17 13.89 5.47
C PHE A 120 21.39 14.83 4.56
N SER A 121 20.13 14.54 4.23
CA SER A 121 19.27 15.46 3.50
C SER A 121 18.84 16.66 4.37
N GLU A 122 18.49 17.77 3.73
CA GLU A 122 17.97 18.96 4.44
C GLU A 122 16.65 18.60 5.18
N ASP A 123 15.78 17.79 4.56
CA ASP A 123 14.52 17.36 5.14
C ASP A 123 14.73 16.49 6.39
N MET A 124 15.73 15.58 6.38
CA MET A 124 16.06 14.75 7.52
C MET A 124 16.52 15.61 8.71
N MET A 125 17.27 16.68 8.48
CA MET A 125 17.73 17.59 9.53
C MET A 125 16.59 18.34 10.22
N GLU A 126 15.45 18.53 9.56
CA GLU A 126 14.25 19.13 10.15
C GLU A 126 13.47 18.15 11.05
N VAL A 127 13.34 16.89 10.62
CA VAL A 127 12.54 15.88 11.34
C VAL A 127 13.34 15.14 12.42
N MET A 128 14.64 14.96 12.19
CA MET A 128 15.56 14.30 13.12
C MET A 128 16.89 15.05 13.11
N PRO A 129 17.13 15.96 14.08
CA PRO A 129 18.37 16.71 14.18
C PRO A 129 19.59 15.79 14.14
N PRO A 130 20.62 16.10 13.35
CA PRO A 130 21.78 15.24 13.19
C PRO A 130 22.52 15.09 14.50
N ARG A 131 22.64 13.85 14.97
CA ARG A 131 23.46 13.50 16.12
C ARG A 131 24.60 12.62 15.63
N ARG A 132 25.79 13.19 15.55
CA ARG A 132 27.00 12.41 15.26
C ARG A 132 27.40 11.64 16.52
N SER A 133 27.62 10.33 16.36
CA SER A 133 28.08 9.49 17.45
C SER A 133 29.48 9.91 17.92
N MET A 134 29.70 9.87 19.22
CA MET A 134 31.01 10.04 19.83
C MET A 134 31.74 8.70 20.02
N GLU A 135 30.99 7.60 20.02
CA GLU A 135 31.49 6.25 20.26
C GLU A 135 31.95 5.54 18.97
N LEU A 136 31.20 5.76 17.87
CA LEU A 136 31.47 5.07 16.59
C LEU A 136 31.41 6.05 15.42
N GLN A 137 32.43 6.03 14.58
CA GLN A 137 32.44 6.66 13.26
C GLN A 137 33.03 5.67 12.26
N LEU A 138 32.27 5.27 11.28
CA LEU A 138 32.75 4.39 10.22
C LEU A 138 33.62 5.16 9.23
N THR A 139 34.70 4.54 8.79
CA THR A 139 35.47 5.03 7.65
C THR A 139 34.69 4.80 6.34
N LYS A 140 35.05 5.51 5.28
CA LYS A 140 34.44 5.29 3.94
C LYS A 140 34.57 3.82 3.50
N ALA A 141 35.68 3.14 3.76
CA ALA A 141 35.86 1.74 3.39
C ALA A 141 34.93 0.80 4.17
N GLN A 142 34.70 1.06 5.46
CA GLN A 142 33.77 0.29 6.27
C GLN A 142 32.32 0.54 5.86
N ALA A 143 31.93 1.79 5.61
CA ALA A 143 30.59 2.13 5.15
C ALA A 143 30.30 1.56 3.75
N TRP A 144 31.28 1.58 2.85
CA TRP A 144 31.19 0.97 1.52
C TRP A 144 30.93 -0.54 1.57
N GLY A 145 31.55 -1.23 2.50
CA GLY A 145 31.42 -2.67 2.70
C GLY A 145 30.28 -3.08 3.63
N LEU A 146 29.34 -2.18 3.96
CA LEU A 146 28.22 -2.46 4.85
C LEU A 146 26.90 -1.99 4.22
N GLU A 147 26.21 -2.91 3.59
CA GLU A 147 24.96 -2.67 2.89
C GLU A 147 23.75 -2.87 3.80
N LEU A 148 22.87 -1.88 3.85
CA LEU A 148 21.68 -1.85 4.70
C LEU A 148 20.39 -1.83 3.89
N ASP A 149 19.40 -2.54 4.38
CA ASP A 149 18.05 -2.52 3.83
C ASP A 149 17.00 -2.67 4.94
N GLY A 150 15.71 -2.56 4.62
CA GLY A 150 14.70 -2.78 5.65
C GLY A 150 13.27 -2.44 5.27
N ALA A 151 12.43 -2.59 6.28
CA ALA A 151 11.03 -2.27 6.20
C ALA A 151 10.80 -0.76 6.14
N THR A 152 9.82 -0.34 5.32
CA THR A 152 9.40 1.07 5.20
C THR A 152 9.14 1.74 6.55
N ALA A 153 8.49 1.03 7.48
CA ALA A 153 8.21 1.56 8.81
C ALA A 153 9.48 1.80 9.65
N LEU A 154 10.57 1.09 9.40
CA LEU A 154 11.81 1.20 10.17
C LEU A 154 12.87 2.08 9.49
N TYR A 155 12.58 2.58 8.29
CA TYR A 155 13.52 3.45 7.58
C TYR A 155 14.01 4.63 8.42
N PRO A 156 13.16 5.37 9.15
CA PRO A 156 13.62 6.46 10.02
C PRO A 156 14.67 6.05 11.04
N VAL A 157 14.56 4.84 11.60
CA VAL A 157 15.49 4.34 12.63
C VAL A 157 16.88 4.11 12.05
N TYR A 158 16.96 3.26 10.99
CA TYR A 158 18.28 2.95 10.47
C TYR A 158 18.90 4.07 9.62
N ALA A 159 18.08 4.95 9.04
CA ALA A 159 18.55 6.20 8.47
C ALA A 159 19.18 7.11 9.55
N GLY A 160 18.59 7.15 10.75
CA GLY A 160 19.16 7.82 11.91
C GLY A 160 20.51 7.21 12.35
N PHE A 161 20.63 5.88 12.33
CA PHE A 161 21.90 5.19 12.59
C PHE A 161 22.97 5.58 11.56
N VAL A 162 22.59 5.56 10.27
CA VAL A 162 23.48 5.99 9.19
C VAL A 162 23.94 7.43 9.40
N GLN A 163 23.03 8.35 9.66
CA GLN A 163 23.36 9.77 9.92
C GLN A 163 24.29 9.94 11.11
N ALA A 164 24.22 9.07 12.11
CA ALA A 164 25.06 9.13 13.30
C ALA A 164 26.48 8.63 13.06
N VAL A 165 26.65 7.53 12.31
CA VAL A 165 27.94 6.81 12.28
C VAL A 165 28.61 6.72 10.91
N TYR A 166 27.84 6.86 9.81
CA TYR A 166 28.39 6.81 8.46
C TYR A 166 29.08 8.13 8.07
N PRO A 167 30.01 8.11 7.11
CA PRO A 167 30.54 9.35 6.53
C PRO A 167 29.41 10.20 5.94
N GLU A 168 29.56 11.51 6.02
CA GLU A 168 28.63 12.42 5.35
C GLU A 168 28.65 12.20 3.83
N GLY A 169 27.47 12.13 3.22
CA GLY A 169 27.31 11.88 1.80
C GLY A 169 25.85 11.73 1.39
N GLU A 170 25.62 11.41 0.13
CA GLU A 170 24.29 11.20 -0.43
C GLU A 170 23.96 9.69 -0.38
N TYR A 171 22.92 9.32 0.37
CA TYR A 171 22.41 7.94 0.51
C TYR A 171 21.00 7.88 -0.02
N ARG A 172 20.81 7.24 -1.17
CA ARG A 172 19.50 7.10 -1.84
C ARG A 172 18.91 5.73 -1.57
N ARG A 173 17.73 5.70 -0.98
CA ARG A 173 17.04 4.47 -0.55
C ARG A 173 16.67 3.47 -1.67
N TYR A 174 16.74 3.85 -2.93
CA TYR A 174 16.36 3.03 -4.09
C TYR A 174 17.46 2.84 -5.13
N ASP A 175 18.64 3.36 -4.86
CA ASP A 175 19.76 3.29 -5.80
C ASP A 175 20.90 2.51 -5.17
N SER A 176 21.18 1.35 -5.74
CA SER A 176 22.30 0.47 -5.35
C SER A 176 23.59 0.79 -6.12
N THR A 177 23.58 1.81 -6.98
CA THR A 177 24.75 2.19 -7.77
C THR A 177 25.40 3.45 -7.19
N ASN A 178 26.04 3.32 -6.05
CA ASN A 178 26.71 4.43 -5.40
C ASN A 178 28.09 4.66 -6.05
N GLU A 179 28.16 5.50 -7.07
CA GLU A 179 29.41 5.85 -7.77
C GLU A 179 30.41 6.59 -6.83
N ASP A 180 29.93 7.13 -5.71
CA ASP A 180 30.72 7.93 -4.76
C ASP A 180 31.46 7.10 -3.69
N GLY A 181 31.33 5.78 -3.71
CA GLY A 181 32.02 4.91 -2.74
C GLY A 181 31.46 4.97 -1.32
N LEU A 182 30.16 5.20 -1.20
CA LEU A 182 29.41 5.13 0.04
C LEU A 182 28.52 3.88 0.01
N GLY A 183 28.42 3.14 1.10
CA GLY A 183 27.62 1.89 1.15
C GLY A 183 26.14 2.10 0.83
N ASP A 184 25.47 1.06 0.42
CA ASP A 184 24.06 1.08 0.07
C ASP A 184 23.17 1.14 1.33
N VAL A 185 22.23 2.09 1.35
CA VAL A 185 21.22 2.24 2.39
C VAL A 185 19.84 2.26 1.71
N THR A 186 19.31 1.08 1.42
CA THR A 186 18.08 0.93 0.66
C THR A 186 16.86 0.74 1.55
N CYS A 187 15.66 0.87 1.00
CA CYS A 187 14.39 0.62 1.66
C CYS A 187 13.45 -0.12 0.72
N THR A 188 13.69 -1.42 0.53
CA THR A 188 12.92 -2.23 -0.42
C THR A 188 11.61 -2.75 0.18
N GLY A 189 11.49 -2.74 1.50
CA GLY A 189 10.35 -3.29 2.25
C GLY A 189 10.66 -4.67 2.81
N THR A 190 9.83 -5.14 3.75
CA THR A 190 10.13 -6.35 4.54
C THR A 190 10.43 -7.56 3.69
N ASN A 191 9.61 -7.85 2.69
CA ASN A 191 9.73 -9.07 1.90
C ASN A 191 11.00 -9.07 1.04
N ASP A 192 11.22 -8.00 0.30
CA ASP A 192 12.37 -7.87 -0.59
C ASP A 192 13.68 -7.79 0.21
N ALA A 193 13.66 -7.11 1.37
CA ALA A 193 14.82 -7.06 2.26
C ALA A 193 15.23 -8.47 2.76
N TYR A 194 14.28 -9.31 3.17
CA TYR A 194 14.58 -10.70 3.53
C TYR A 194 15.15 -11.51 2.35
N GLU A 195 14.55 -11.39 1.16
CA GLU A 195 15.06 -12.08 -0.03
C GLU A 195 16.49 -11.63 -0.40
N ARG A 196 16.77 -10.34 -0.32
CA ARG A 196 18.12 -9.79 -0.58
C ARG A 196 19.13 -10.25 0.46
N LEU A 197 18.77 -10.24 1.73
CA LEU A 197 19.62 -10.74 2.81
C LEU A 197 19.99 -12.22 2.61
N MET A 198 18.98 -13.06 2.34
CA MET A 198 19.20 -14.50 2.12
C MET A 198 20.04 -14.81 0.87
N LYS A 199 20.10 -13.90 -0.10
CA LYS A 199 20.94 -13.99 -1.31
C LYS A 199 22.32 -13.38 -1.12
N GLY A 200 22.60 -12.72 0.00
CA GLY A 200 23.84 -12.00 0.24
C GLY A 200 23.97 -10.71 -0.58
N GLU A 201 22.83 -10.10 -0.91
CA GLU A 201 22.74 -8.80 -1.62
C GLU A 201 22.65 -7.62 -0.65
N THR A 202 22.61 -7.85 0.64
CA THR A 202 22.67 -6.88 1.73
C THR A 202 23.20 -7.57 2.98
N ASP A 203 23.82 -6.82 3.88
CA ASP A 203 24.49 -7.37 5.07
C ASP A 203 23.59 -7.36 6.30
N ILE A 204 22.85 -6.29 6.48
CA ILE A 204 21.94 -6.11 7.64
C ILE A 204 20.60 -5.59 7.15
N ILE A 205 19.52 -6.20 7.62
CA ILE A 205 18.18 -5.67 7.40
C ILE A 205 17.50 -5.27 8.70
N PHE A 206 16.71 -4.19 8.63
CA PHE A 206 15.93 -3.67 9.75
C PHE A 206 14.45 -3.97 9.53
N VAL A 207 13.93 -4.96 10.25
CA VAL A 207 12.62 -5.55 9.97
C VAL A 207 11.92 -6.05 11.24
N ALA A 208 10.61 -6.31 11.14
CA ALA A 208 9.91 -7.19 12.08
C ALA A 208 10.41 -8.63 11.92
N GLY A 209 10.18 -9.48 12.92
CA GLY A 209 10.62 -10.88 12.82
C GLY A 209 10.03 -11.61 11.60
N PRO A 210 10.74 -12.61 11.05
CA PRO A 210 10.39 -13.29 9.80
C PRO A 210 9.07 -14.06 9.87
N SER A 211 8.36 -14.18 8.75
CA SER A 211 7.23 -15.10 8.60
C SER A 211 7.69 -16.56 8.55
N ASP A 212 6.76 -17.49 8.72
CA ASP A 212 7.06 -18.93 8.58
C ASP A 212 7.53 -19.25 7.15
N ALA A 213 6.98 -18.57 6.14
CA ALA A 213 7.41 -18.70 4.75
C ALA A 213 8.84 -18.19 4.53
N GLN A 214 9.21 -17.07 5.16
CA GLN A 214 10.57 -16.55 5.11
C GLN A 214 11.57 -17.47 5.82
N LEU A 215 11.18 -18.07 6.97
CA LEU A 215 11.99 -19.07 7.65
C LEU A 215 12.17 -20.35 6.80
N ALA A 216 11.09 -20.83 6.18
CA ALA A 216 11.15 -21.97 5.26
C ALA A 216 12.06 -21.66 4.07
N ARG A 217 11.97 -20.44 3.52
CA ARG A 217 12.81 -19.99 2.41
C ARG A 217 14.28 -19.91 2.78
N ALA A 218 14.61 -19.42 3.97
CA ALA A 218 15.98 -19.41 4.47
C ALA A 218 16.53 -20.83 4.58
N ALA A 219 15.74 -21.77 5.13
CA ALA A 219 16.11 -23.18 5.23
C ALA A 219 16.33 -23.83 3.85
N GLU A 220 15.49 -23.55 2.83
CA GLU A 220 15.67 -24.00 1.46
C GLU A 220 16.97 -23.52 0.84
N LEU A 221 17.36 -22.28 1.13
CA LEU A 221 18.61 -21.67 0.65
C LEU A 221 19.83 -22.11 1.48
N GLY A 222 19.64 -22.87 2.55
CA GLY A 222 20.70 -23.27 3.46
C GLY A 222 21.30 -22.11 4.25
N VAL A 223 20.47 -21.11 4.59
CA VAL A 223 20.84 -19.88 5.29
C VAL A 223 20.20 -19.86 6.67
N GLU A 224 20.92 -19.40 7.68
CA GLU A 224 20.43 -19.13 9.03
C GLU A 224 20.31 -17.61 9.27
N LEU A 225 19.16 -17.19 9.80
CA LEU A 225 18.88 -15.79 10.12
C LEU A 225 19.22 -15.51 11.58
N HIS A 226 20.08 -14.52 11.83
CA HIS A 226 20.49 -14.11 13.18
C HIS A 226 19.83 -12.78 13.53
N MET A 227 18.89 -12.82 14.48
CA MET A 227 18.05 -11.69 14.86
C MET A 227 18.55 -11.03 16.14
N THR A 228 18.95 -9.76 16.05
CA THR A 228 19.29 -8.93 17.22
C THR A 228 18.15 -7.95 17.48
N PRO A 229 17.43 -8.05 18.61
CA PRO A 229 16.38 -7.08 18.94
C PRO A 229 17.01 -5.71 19.21
N ILE A 230 16.50 -4.66 18.57
CA ILE A 230 17.06 -3.28 18.66
C ILE A 230 16.04 -2.25 19.12
N GLY A 231 14.78 -2.61 19.25
CA GLY A 231 13.72 -1.73 19.72
C GLY A 231 12.39 -2.46 19.81
N ARG A 232 11.37 -1.72 20.30
CA ARG A 232 10.00 -2.24 20.43
C ARG A 232 9.01 -1.34 19.69
N GLU A 233 8.00 -1.96 19.13
CA GLU A 233 6.90 -1.28 18.45
C GLU A 233 5.56 -1.98 18.74
N ALA A 234 4.47 -1.22 18.75
CA ALA A 234 3.14 -1.77 18.89
C ALA A 234 2.53 -2.09 17.51
N PHE A 235 1.97 -3.29 17.40
CA PHE A 235 1.04 -3.62 16.34
C PHE A 235 -0.34 -3.11 16.74
N VAL A 236 -0.90 -2.19 15.95
CA VAL A 236 -2.10 -1.42 16.32
C VAL A 236 -3.23 -1.65 15.34
N PHE A 237 -4.45 -1.53 15.86
CA PHE A 237 -5.67 -1.52 15.07
C PHE A 237 -6.27 -0.11 15.09
N PHE A 238 -6.82 0.30 13.95
CA PHE A 238 -7.41 1.62 13.82
C PHE A 238 -8.68 1.60 12.98
N VAL A 239 -9.50 2.59 13.22
CA VAL A 239 -10.76 2.82 12.54
C VAL A 239 -10.86 4.26 12.08
N ASN A 240 -11.84 4.55 11.21
CA ASN A 240 -12.18 5.93 10.88
C ASN A 240 -12.61 6.67 12.16
N GLU A 241 -12.22 7.95 12.30
CA GLU A 241 -12.54 8.80 13.45
C GLU A 241 -14.05 8.85 13.77
N ALA A 242 -14.89 8.75 12.74
CA ALA A 242 -16.36 8.72 12.90
C ALA A 242 -16.92 7.36 13.39
N ASN A 243 -16.10 6.32 13.55
CA ASN A 243 -16.51 5.06 14.14
C ASN A 243 -16.68 5.25 15.66
N PRO A 244 -17.82 4.84 16.28
CA PRO A 244 -18.02 5.03 17.72
C PRO A 244 -17.22 4.07 18.62
N VAL A 245 -16.58 3.04 18.07
CA VAL A 245 -15.79 2.08 18.85
C VAL A 245 -14.46 2.72 19.24
N GLU A 246 -14.17 2.71 20.54
CA GLU A 246 -12.93 3.24 21.13
C GLU A 246 -11.96 2.16 21.58
N ALA A 247 -12.49 0.97 21.89
CA ALA A 247 -11.73 -0.15 22.39
C ALA A 247 -12.25 -1.47 21.82
N ILE A 248 -11.35 -2.45 21.72
CA ILE A 248 -11.64 -3.79 21.24
C ILE A 248 -10.76 -4.78 22.01
N THR A 249 -11.20 -6.04 22.14
CA THR A 249 -10.34 -7.07 22.75
C THR A 249 -9.57 -7.86 21.69
N VAL A 250 -8.52 -8.56 22.11
CA VAL A 250 -7.77 -9.47 21.24
C VAL A 250 -8.69 -10.54 20.65
N GLU A 251 -9.56 -11.13 21.46
CA GLU A 251 -10.51 -12.15 21.04
C GLU A 251 -11.52 -11.60 20.03
N GLN A 252 -11.94 -10.35 20.19
CA GLN A 252 -12.82 -9.69 19.21
C GLN A 252 -12.09 -9.44 17.88
N ILE A 253 -10.83 -9.03 17.91
CA ILE A 253 -10.00 -8.93 16.70
C ILE A 253 -9.89 -10.28 16.00
N GLN A 254 -9.57 -11.34 16.75
CA GLN A 254 -9.52 -12.70 16.23
C GLN A 254 -10.87 -13.14 15.64
N GLY A 255 -11.98 -12.85 16.32
CA GLY A 255 -13.33 -13.12 15.84
C GLY A 255 -13.68 -12.33 14.55
N ILE A 256 -13.17 -11.12 14.40
CA ILE A 256 -13.36 -10.34 13.18
C ILE A 256 -12.55 -10.94 12.00
N TYR A 257 -11.28 -11.23 12.22
CA TYR A 257 -10.42 -11.75 11.13
C TYR A 257 -10.67 -13.22 10.82
N SER A 258 -11.29 -14.00 11.73
CA SER A 258 -11.82 -15.34 11.40
C SER A 258 -13.17 -15.30 10.69
N GLY A 259 -13.86 -14.15 10.71
CA GLY A 259 -15.20 -13.98 10.14
C GLY A 259 -16.34 -14.43 11.05
N GLU A 260 -16.08 -14.72 12.31
CA GLU A 260 -17.11 -14.98 13.33
C GLU A 260 -17.87 -13.72 13.70
N ILE A 261 -17.17 -12.60 13.90
CA ILE A 261 -17.73 -11.27 14.14
C ILE A 261 -17.75 -10.50 12.81
N ARG A 262 -18.93 -10.18 12.34
CA ARG A 262 -19.11 -9.53 11.03
C ARG A 262 -19.71 -8.14 11.08
N LYS A 263 -20.19 -7.69 12.23
CA LYS A 263 -20.86 -6.40 12.39
C LYS A 263 -20.27 -5.62 13.55
N TRP A 264 -20.11 -4.34 13.36
CA TRP A 264 -19.66 -3.43 14.41
C TRP A 264 -20.59 -3.43 15.63
N SER A 265 -21.91 -3.73 15.45
CA SER A 265 -22.85 -3.86 16.57
C SER A 265 -22.54 -4.99 17.55
N GLU A 266 -21.72 -5.96 17.16
CA GLU A 266 -21.30 -7.08 18.01
C GLU A 266 -20.16 -6.69 18.95
N VAL A 267 -19.49 -5.55 18.64
CA VAL A 267 -18.39 -4.98 19.42
C VAL A 267 -18.68 -3.55 19.90
N GLY A 268 -19.95 -3.20 20.06
CA GLY A 268 -20.36 -1.90 20.61
C GLY A 268 -20.50 -0.77 19.60
N GLY A 269 -20.32 -1.04 18.32
CA GLY A 269 -20.45 -0.07 17.24
C GLY A 269 -21.85 0.02 16.61
N ARG A 270 -21.93 0.63 15.45
CA ARG A 270 -23.17 0.78 14.66
C ARG A 270 -23.55 -0.54 13.99
N ARG A 271 -24.83 -0.65 13.57
CA ARG A 271 -25.31 -1.83 12.81
C ARG A 271 -24.83 -1.78 11.35
N GLN A 272 -23.52 -1.97 11.15
CA GLN A 272 -22.85 -1.98 9.87
C GLN A 272 -21.93 -3.20 9.81
N SER A 273 -21.73 -3.77 8.61
CA SER A 273 -20.75 -4.83 8.39
C SER A 273 -19.34 -4.29 8.61
N ILE A 274 -18.46 -5.09 9.16
CA ILE A 274 -17.04 -4.77 9.31
C ILE A 274 -16.35 -5.10 7.98
N ARG A 275 -15.53 -4.17 7.48
CA ARG A 275 -14.56 -4.41 6.42
C ARG A 275 -13.20 -4.56 7.07
N ALA A 276 -12.76 -5.79 7.22
CA ALA A 276 -11.46 -6.11 7.81
C ALA A 276 -10.40 -6.15 6.70
N PHE A 277 -9.64 -5.08 6.57
CA PHE A 277 -8.56 -5.00 5.58
C PHE A 277 -7.43 -5.95 5.93
N GLN A 278 -6.78 -6.49 4.91
CA GLN A 278 -5.60 -7.32 5.02
C GLN A 278 -4.50 -6.80 4.09
N ARG A 279 -3.28 -7.23 4.33
CA ARG A 279 -2.10 -6.91 3.56
C ARG A 279 -1.67 -8.08 2.69
N ALA A 280 -0.72 -7.81 1.78
CA ALA A 280 -0.03 -8.88 1.08
C ALA A 280 0.65 -9.83 2.07
N GLU A 281 0.66 -11.10 1.75
CA GLU A 281 1.38 -12.13 2.48
C GLU A 281 2.85 -11.74 2.64
N ASP A 282 3.49 -12.15 3.73
CA ASP A 282 4.89 -11.83 4.07
C ASP A 282 5.21 -10.33 4.29
N SER A 283 4.23 -9.43 4.21
CA SER A 283 4.43 -8.08 4.73
C SER A 283 4.53 -8.11 6.26
N GLY A 284 5.41 -7.28 6.85
CA GLY A 284 5.64 -7.30 8.31
C GLY A 284 4.36 -7.14 9.15
N SER A 285 3.39 -6.32 8.69
CA SER A 285 2.12 -6.15 9.39
C SER A 285 1.15 -7.33 9.18
N GLN A 286 1.16 -8.00 8.01
CA GLN A 286 0.37 -9.22 7.82
C GLN A 286 0.93 -10.36 8.67
N THR A 287 2.24 -10.51 8.73
CA THR A 287 2.91 -11.47 9.61
C THR A 287 2.56 -11.23 11.09
N ALA A 288 2.48 -9.96 11.51
CA ALA A 288 2.04 -9.62 12.87
C ALA A 288 0.57 -10.03 13.14
N LEU A 289 -0.32 -9.83 12.14
CA LEU A 289 -1.70 -10.31 12.23
C LEU A 289 -1.76 -11.85 12.32
N GLN A 290 -1.02 -12.55 11.47
CA GLN A 290 -0.96 -14.02 11.47
C GLN A 290 -0.50 -14.56 12.83
N ARG A 291 0.50 -13.96 13.44
CA ARG A 291 0.96 -14.31 14.78
C ARG A 291 -0.10 -14.07 15.86
N LEU A 292 -0.84 -12.95 15.76
CA LEU A 292 -1.96 -12.69 16.67
C LEU A 292 -3.08 -13.72 16.53
N MET A 293 -3.33 -14.19 15.30
CA MET A 293 -4.35 -15.22 15.03
C MET A 293 -3.92 -16.61 15.49
N GLY A 294 -2.60 -16.90 15.50
CA GLY A 294 -2.11 -18.24 15.87
C GLY A 294 -2.71 -19.31 14.97
N ASP A 295 -3.33 -20.34 15.58
CA ASP A 295 -3.97 -21.43 14.84
C ASP A 295 -5.38 -21.08 14.30
N ILE A 296 -5.89 -19.87 14.59
CA ILE A 296 -7.21 -19.43 14.10
C ILE A 296 -7.09 -19.04 12.64
N PRO A 297 -7.85 -19.68 11.73
CA PRO A 297 -7.76 -19.38 10.31
C PRO A 297 -8.26 -17.96 10.03
N ILE A 298 -7.51 -17.24 9.21
CA ILE A 298 -7.90 -15.90 8.73
C ILE A 298 -8.85 -16.08 7.54
N MET A 299 -9.98 -15.36 7.56
CA MET A 299 -10.90 -15.36 6.42
C MET A 299 -10.25 -14.71 5.20
N GLU A 300 -10.56 -15.21 4.01
CA GLU A 300 -10.19 -14.55 2.76
C GLU A 300 -10.86 -13.16 2.70
N PRO A 301 -10.10 -12.07 2.51
CA PRO A 301 -10.68 -10.75 2.31
C PRO A 301 -11.32 -10.66 0.93
N GLU A 302 -12.30 -9.76 0.76
CA GLU A 302 -12.69 -9.35 -0.59
C GLU A 302 -11.47 -8.78 -1.32
N GLU A 303 -11.38 -8.96 -2.64
CA GLU A 303 -10.21 -8.54 -3.42
C GLU A 303 -9.88 -7.04 -3.21
N GLU A 304 -10.93 -6.21 -3.06
CA GLU A 304 -10.82 -4.78 -2.78
C GLU A 304 -10.29 -4.46 -1.37
N ASP A 305 -10.35 -5.39 -0.45
CA ASP A 305 -9.91 -5.24 0.94
C ASP A 305 -8.50 -5.80 1.18
N ARG A 306 -7.84 -6.30 0.12
CA ARG A 306 -6.43 -6.69 0.13
C ARG A 306 -5.57 -5.53 -0.38
N ILE A 307 -4.77 -4.96 0.49
CA ILE A 307 -4.03 -3.72 0.22
C ILE A 307 -2.53 -3.98 0.10
N ALA A 308 -1.91 -3.54 -0.98
CA ALA A 308 -0.50 -3.76 -1.25
C ALA A 308 0.39 -2.93 -0.29
N GLY A 309 0.16 -1.64 -0.15
CA GLY A 309 1.00 -0.75 0.66
C GLY A 309 0.44 -0.44 2.05
N MET A 310 1.31 -0.15 3.03
CA MET A 310 0.92 0.17 4.41
C MET A 310 0.13 1.49 4.48
N GLY A 311 0.52 2.50 3.71
CA GLY A 311 -0.19 3.79 3.61
C GLY A 311 -1.59 3.65 3.01
N GLY A 312 -1.81 2.69 2.10
CA GLY A 312 -3.09 2.42 1.49
C GLY A 312 -4.17 2.01 2.50
N ILE A 313 -3.85 1.20 3.51
CA ILE A 313 -4.80 0.84 4.57
C ILE A 313 -5.27 2.09 5.32
N ILE A 314 -4.34 2.92 5.78
CA ILE A 314 -4.65 4.10 6.59
C ILE A 314 -5.57 5.04 5.81
N ARG A 315 -5.29 5.27 4.54
CA ARG A 315 -6.13 6.12 3.68
C ARG A 315 -7.50 5.55 3.43
N GLN A 316 -7.60 4.27 3.14
CA GLN A 316 -8.91 3.66 2.91
C GLN A 316 -9.78 3.68 4.16
N VAL A 317 -9.19 3.50 5.34
CA VAL A 317 -9.91 3.66 6.61
C VAL A 317 -10.27 5.13 6.87
N ALA A 318 -9.37 6.06 6.56
CA ALA A 318 -9.61 7.49 6.66
C ALA A 318 -10.64 8.01 5.65
N SER A 319 -10.71 7.40 4.48
CA SER A 319 -11.53 7.84 3.36
C SER A 319 -13.01 7.90 3.69
N TYR A 320 -13.56 9.03 3.41
CA TYR A 320 -14.72 9.68 4.01
C TYR A 320 -16.06 8.94 4.00
N ARG A 321 -16.45 8.19 2.99
CA ARG A 321 -17.86 7.72 2.92
C ARG A 321 -18.05 6.20 2.96
N ASN A 322 -17.17 5.46 2.36
CA ASN A 322 -17.37 4.02 2.14
C ASN A 322 -16.68 3.16 3.19
N TYR A 323 -15.72 3.71 3.91
CA TYR A 323 -14.84 2.94 4.80
C TYR A 323 -14.96 3.30 6.29
N LYS A 324 -16.01 4.04 6.69
CA LYS A 324 -16.34 4.28 8.12
C LYS A 324 -16.56 2.99 8.91
N ASN A 325 -16.79 1.91 8.22
CA ASN A 325 -16.96 0.57 8.76
C ASN A 325 -15.72 -0.31 8.61
N ALA A 326 -14.61 0.24 8.14
CA ALA A 326 -13.35 -0.49 8.00
C ALA A 326 -12.62 -0.66 9.34
N LEU A 327 -11.89 -1.76 9.45
CA LEU A 327 -10.87 -2.03 10.43
C LEU A 327 -9.55 -2.17 9.69
N GLY A 328 -8.57 -1.35 10.05
CA GLY A 328 -7.20 -1.43 9.54
C GLY A 328 -6.22 -1.80 10.65
N PHE A 329 -5.02 -2.17 10.25
CA PHE A 329 -3.91 -2.42 11.16
C PHE A 329 -2.60 -1.93 10.57
N SER A 330 -1.68 -1.57 11.44
CA SER A 330 -0.33 -1.12 11.08
C SER A 330 0.59 -1.19 12.30
N PHE A 331 1.81 -0.67 12.15
CA PHE A 331 2.65 -0.33 13.29
C PHE A 331 2.33 1.08 13.76
N ARG A 332 2.41 1.31 15.08
CA ARG A 332 2.00 2.56 15.72
C ARG A 332 2.69 3.77 15.09
N PHE A 333 4.03 3.77 15.08
CA PHE A 333 4.80 4.91 14.57
C PHE A 333 4.42 5.26 13.13
N TYR A 334 4.30 4.27 12.27
CA TYR A 334 3.88 4.47 10.88
C TYR A 334 2.49 5.10 10.79
N CYS A 335 1.56 4.68 11.65
CA CYS A 335 0.19 5.17 11.67
C CYS A 335 0.06 6.59 12.25
N THR A 336 0.89 6.94 13.25
CA THR A 336 0.75 8.20 14.01
C THR A 336 1.70 9.31 13.56
N GLU A 337 2.90 8.95 13.09
CA GLU A 337 3.98 9.91 12.84
C GLU A 337 4.32 10.01 11.35
N MET A 338 4.35 8.88 10.62
CA MET A 338 4.71 8.89 9.21
C MET A 338 3.55 9.28 8.30
N VAL A 339 2.31 8.90 8.66
CA VAL A 339 1.11 9.22 7.89
C VAL A 339 0.29 10.23 8.68
N GLU A 340 0.47 11.50 8.37
CA GLU A 340 -0.37 12.58 8.91
C GLU A 340 -1.82 12.39 8.40
N ASN A 341 -2.64 11.71 9.18
CA ASN A 341 -4.04 11.51 8.85
C ASN A 341 -4.93 11.63 10.08
N GLY A 342 -5.52 12.82 10.29
CA GLY A 342 -6.44 13.10 11.38
C GLY A 342 -7.80 12.39 11.29
N ASP A 343 -8.02 11.60 10.22
CA ASP A 343 -9.31 10.93 9.99
C ASP A 343 -9.37 9.49 10.54
N VAL A 344 -8.29 9.02 11.17
CA VAL A 344 -8.23 7.71 11.82
C VAL A 344 -7.91 7.84 13.30
N LYS A 345 -8.45 6.91 14.10
CA LYS A 345 -8.11 6.76 15.51
C LYS A 345 -7.66 5.34 15.83
N LEU A 346 -6.69 5.24 16.72
CA LEU A 346 -6.23 3.96 17.25
C LEU A 346 -7.25 3.41 18.25
N LEU A 347 -7.47 2.10 18.20
CA LEU A 347 -8.30 1.42 19.17
C LEU A 347 -7.47 1.01 20.40
N ALA A 348 -8.02 1.23 21.59
CA ALA A 348 -7.49 0.61 22.79
C ALA A 348 -7.69 -0.92 22.69
N LEU A 349 -6.63 -1.68 22.95
CA LEU A 349 -6.69 -3.14 22.94
C LEU A 349 -6.74 -3.67 24.39
N ASN A 350 -7.76 -4.45 24.72
CA ASN A 350 -8.04 -4.85 26.11
C ASN A 350 -8.09 -3.66 27.08
N GLY A 351 -8.55 -2.50 26.61
CA GLY A 351 -8.64 -1.26 27.40
C GLY A 351 -7.34 -0.46 27.51
N VAL A 352 -6.26 -0.88 26.87
CA VAL A 352 -4.95 -0.21 26.90
C VAL A 352 -4.69 0.47 25.55
N LEU A 353 -4.39 1.76 25.57
CA LEU A 353 -3.96 2.51 24.38
C LEU A 353 -2.49 2.24 24.04
N PRO A 354 -2.11 2.19 22.76
CA PRO A 354 -0.73 1.98 22.33
C PRO A 354 0.11 3.26 22.43
N THR A 355 0.52 3.64 23.63
CA THR A 355 1.45 4.75 23.87
C THR A 355 2.88 4.24 24.03
N LYS A 356 3.88 5.13 23.94
CA LYS A 356 5.27 4.74 24.20
C LYS A 356 5.43 4.13 25.62
N GLU A 357 4.71 4.67 26.61
CA GLU A 357 4.73 4.20 27.99
C GLU A 357 4.18 2.77 28.09
N THR A 358 3.01 2.52 27.49
CA THR A 358 2.36 1.19 27.56
C THR A 358 3.07 0.12 26.72
N ILE A 359 3.86 0.55 25.72
CA ILE A 359 4.77 -0.35 24.98
C ILE A 359 6.00 -0.67 25.83
N ARG A 360 6.57 0.35 26.49
CA ARG A 360 7.78 0.21 27.32
C ARG A 360 7.54 -0.67 28.55
N ASP A 361 6.44 -0.47 29.25
CA ASP A 361 6.09 -1.23 30.44
C ASP A 361 5.42 -2.59 30.15
N GLY A 362 5.14 -2.88 28.86
CA GLY A 362 4.55 -4.13 28.40
C GLY A 362 3.06 -4.28 28.70
N SER A 363 2.35 -3.22 29.13
CA SER A 363 0.91 -3.26 29.40
C SER A 363 0.09 -3.29 28.12
N TYR A 364 0.58 -2.77 26.98
CA TYR A 364 -0.08 -2.96 25.70
C TYR A 364 0.11 -4.39 25.18
N PRO A 365 -0.98 -5.13 24.87
CA PRO A 365 -0.93 -6.59 24.67
C PRO A 365 -0.09 -7.06 23.50
N ILE A 366 0.07 -6.23 22.45
CA ILE A 366 0.75 -6.60 21.22
C ILE A 366 1.90 -5.61 20.96
N SER A 367 2.91 -5.65 21.80
CA SER A 367 4.19 -5.00 21.54
C SER A 367 5.21 -6.07 21.12
N ASN A 368 5.87 -5.83 20.00
CA ASN A 368 6.84 -6.72 19.41
C ASN A 368 8.19 -6.03 19.28
N SER A 369 9.26 -6.81 19.41
CA SER A 369 10.58 -6.31 19.02
C SER A 369 10.66 -6.17 17.50
N PHE A 370 11.44 -5.21 17.06
CA PHE A 370 12.00 -5.18 15.72
C PHE A 370 13.52 -5.40 15.79
N TYR A 371 14.10 -5.82 14.68
CA TYR A 371 15.39 -6.46 14.69
C TYR A 371 16.34 -5.85 13.65
N ALA A 372 17.62 -5.83 13.98
CA ALA A 372 18.70 -5.92 13.01
C ALA A 372 18.92 -7.42 12.73
N VAL A 373 18.74 -7.83 11.48
CA VAL A 373 18.89 -9.25 11.06
C VAL A 373 20.06 -9.37 10.11
N THR A 374 20.91 -10.35 10.37
CA THR A 374 22.00 -10.76 9.49
C THR A 374 21.78 -12.21 9.07
N ALA A 375 22.51 -12.69 8.08
CA ALA A 375 22.40 -14.06 7.60
C ALA A 375 23.78 -14.71 7.40
N ALA A 376 23.86 -15.98 7.70
CA ALA A 376 25.04 -16.80 7.41
C ALA A 376 24.62 -18.15 6.80
N PRO A 377 25.53 -18.87 6.11
CA PRO A 377 25.29 -20.28 5.77
C PRO A 377 24.95 -21.10 7.02
N ALA A 378 23.98 -22.01 6.90
CA ALA A 378 23.51 -22.79 8.05
C ALA A 378 24.66 -23.57 8.71
N GLY A 379 24.80 -23.37 10.01
CA GLY A 379 25.84 -23.95 10.83
C GLY A 379 27.18 -23.19 10.84
N GLU A 380 27.27 -22.06 10.15
CA GLU A 380 28.39 -21.12 10.28
C GLU A 380 28.09 -20.05 11.35
N PRO A 381 29.13 -19.44 11.95
CA PRO A 381 28.94 -18.38 12.94
C PRO A 381 28.26 -17.17 12.33
N ALA A 382 27.50 -16.44 13.15
CA ALA A 382 26.83 -15.22 12.74
C ALA A 382 27.81 -14.17 12.20
N PRO A 383 27.43 -13.34 11.22
CA PRO A 383 28.28 -12.25 10.71
C PRO A 383 28.80 -11.33 11.82
N GLN A 384 28.02 -11.09 12.86
CA GLN A 384 28.47 -10.31 14.04
C GLN A 384 29.65 -10.95 14.79
N GLU A 385 29.92 -12.24 14.61
CA GLU A 385 31.05 -12.94 15.22
C GLU A 385 32.30 -12.90 14.35
N THR A 386 32.14 -12.81 13.03
CA THR A 386 33.21 -12.93 12.04
C THR A 386 33.60 -11.62 11.38
N ASP A 387 32.67 -10.67 11.22
CA ASP A 387 32.90 -9.35 10.64
C ASP A 387 32.98 -8.28 11.73
N GLU A 388 34.09 -7.56 11.78
CA GLU A 388 34.32 -6.53 12.80
C GLU A 388 33.44 -5.30 12.60
N THR A 389 33.13 -4.92 11.37
CA THR A 389 32.30 -3.75 11.06
C THR A 389 30.87 -4.03 11.48
N ILE A 390 30.32 -5.18 11.10
CA ILE A 390 28.97 -5.61 11.50
C ILE A 390 28.87 -5.73 13.02
N ARG A 391 29.83 -6.37 13.66
CA ARG A 391 29.90 -6.53 15.12
C ARG A 391 29.86 -5.18 15.82
N THR A 392 30.72 -4.26 15.40
CA THR A 392 30.86 -2.95 16.04
C THR A 392 29.62 -2.10 15.82
N PHE A 393 29.05 -2.12 14.63
CA PHE A 393 27.83 -1.38 14.30
C PHE A 393 26.62 -1.91 15.08
N VAL A 394 26.40 -3.23 15.12
CA VAL A 394 25.30 -3.81 15.91
C VAL A 394 25.49 -3.58 17.41
N ALA A 395 26.74 -3.69 17.93
CA ALA A 395 27.02 -3.39 19.33
C ALA A 395 26.73 -1.90 19.66
N TRP A 396 27.08 -0.99 18.75
CA TRP A 396 26.79 0.43 18.91
C TRP A 396 25.27 0.71 18.86
N ILE A 397 24.51 0.05 17.98
CA ILE A 397 23.03 0.16 17.98
C ILE A 397 22.45 -0.18 19.36
N LEU A 398 23.05 -1.13 20.08
CA LEU A 398 22.61 -1.56 21.41
C LEU A 398 23.14 -0.65 22.54
N SER A 399 24.08 0.26 22.26
CA SER A 399 24.60 1.23 23.23
C SER A 399 23.57 2.32 23.57
N ASP A 400 23.86 3.11 24.60
CA ASP A 400 23.01 4.23 24.99
C ASP A 400 22.82 5.24 23.84
N GLU A 401 23.87 5.49 23.02
CA GLU A 401 23.77 6.37 21.86
C GLU A 401 22.85 5.81 20.78
N GLY A 402 23.00 4.54 20.42
CA GLY A 402 22.14 3.90 19.42
C GLY A 402 20.68 3.80 19.88
N GLN A 403 20.46 3.45 21.15
CA GLN A 403 19.12 3.36 21.73
C GLN A 403 18.44 4.73 21.87
N GLN A 404 19.22 5.80 22.08
CA GLN A 404 18.70 7.15 22.05
C GLN A 404 18.16 7.53 20.64
N ILE A 405 18.82 7.08 19.57
CA ILE A 405 18.31 7.29 18.20
C ILE A 405 17.00 6.54 17.98
N VAL A 406 16.87 5.33 18.53
CA VAL A 406 15.59 4.59 18.50
C VAL A 406 14.47 5.42 19.14
N GLU A 407 14.69 6.01 20.30
CA GLU A 407 13.71 6.87 20.99
C GLU A 407 13.41 8.17 20.23
N GLU A 408 14.43 8.83 19.70
CA GLU A 408 14.31 10.06 18.91
C GLU A 408 13.58 9.80 17.58
N SER A 409 13.75 8.61 17.01
CA SER A 409 13.00 8.14 15.81
C SER A 409 11.53 7.80 16.10
N GLY A 410 11.06 7.96 17.36
CA GLY A 410 9.65 7.76 17.71
C GLY A 410 9.29 6.35 18.19
N TYR A 411 10.24 5.43 18.23
CA TYR A 411 10.07 4.06 18.70
C TYR A 411 10.36 3.93 20.21
N VAL A 412 10.35 2.71 20.73
CA VAL A 412 10.68 2.42 22.13
C VAL A 412 11.96 1.61 22.17
N SER A 413 12.94 2.08 22.94
CA SER A 413 14.19 1.38 23.18
C SER A 413 14.00 0.04 23.86
N ILE A 414 15.02 -0.82 23.83
CA ILE A 414 15.01 -2.10 24.54
C ILE A 414 15.54 -2.00 25.98
N ASN A 415 16.20 -0.88 26.32
CA ASN A 415 16.79 -0.61 27.63
C ASN A 415 15.78 -0.02 28.61
#